data_346ff44a9ac67845cc073799c5f75715
#
_entry.id   346ff44a9ac67845cc073799c5f75715
#
_cell.length_a   1.000
_cell.length_b   1.000
_cell.length_c   1.000
_cell.angle_alpha   90.00
_cell.angle_beta   90.00
_cell.angle_gamma   90.00
#
_symmetry.space_group_name_H-M   'P 1'
#
loop_
_entity.id
_entity.type
_entity.pdbx_description
1 polymer ?
#
loop_
_entity_poly.entity_id
_entity_poly.type
_entity_poly.pdbx_seq_one_letter_code
_entity_poly.pdbx_strand_id
1 'polypeptide(L)'
;ILKILPPLPVEIAFMRPRTTVFSLVQFNLFAQEAFELMMAKRITAISYELMADEYNRFPVLNVTSEIEGAASITIASELLSNTQGGKGILLGGIPGVSPTEVVIIGAGNAGTVAARAALALGASVKVFDDDINKLRIIQQVLGQGLFTSTFHPNVLHNAFRSADVVIGAMRYINTRHRYIIATDLVRTMKKGALVIDLRVSQGGCFETTCCLSREDPAVFEQYG
;
A
#
# COMPACT_ATOMS: atom_id res chain seq x y z
N ILE A 1 10.37 -0.25 -26.34
CA ILE A 1 9.39 0.70 -25.77
C ILE A 1 9.58 0.74 -24.27
N LEU A 2 9.62 1.95 -23.69
CA LEU A 2 9.63 2.15 -22.25
C LEU A 2 8.28 2.75 -21.84
N LYS A 3 7.62 2.15 -20.84
CA LYS A 3 6.30 2.56 -20.36
C LYS A 3 6.22 2.38 -18.84
N ILE A 4 5.60 3.33 -18.13
CA ILE A 4 5.47 3.27 -16.66
C ILE A 4 4.40 2.24 -16.27
N LEU A 5 3.21 2.33 -16.86
CA LEU A 5 2.09 1.44 -16.54
C LEU A 5 2.07 0.21 -17.47
N PRO A 6 1.36 -0.88 -17.11
CA PRO A 6 1.15 -2.01 -17.99
C PRO A 6 0.61 -1.55 -19.37
N PRO A 7 1.06 -2.15 -20.47
CA PRO A 7 0.53 -1.80 -21.78
C PRO A 7 -0.92 -2.28 -21.92
N LEU A 8 -1.77 -1.41 -22.46
CA LEU A 8 -3.17 -1.72 -22.75
C LEU A 8 -3.28 -2.55 -24.04
N PRO A 9 -4.35 -3.36 -24.23
CA PRO A 9 -4.57 -4.14 -25.45
C PRO A 9 -4.49 -3.28 -26.72
N VAL A 10 -5.11 -2.09 -26.70
CA VAL A 10 -5.08 -1.14 -27.82
C VAL A 10 -3.66 -0.68 -28.16
N GLU A 11 -2.82 -0.43 -27.14
CA GLU A 11 -1.42 -0.02 -27.35
C GLU A 11 -0.60 -1.17 -27.94
N ILE A 12 -0.82 -2.40 -27.44
CA ILE A 12 -0.16 -3.61 -27.95
C ILE A 12 -0.55 -3.84 -29.41
N ALA A 13 -1.80 -3.56 -29.78
CA ALA A 13 -2.27 -3.69 -31.16
C ALA A 13 -1.47 -2.81 -32.14
N PHE A 14 -0.98 -1.64 -31.72
CA PHE A 14 -0.12 -0.76 -32.52
C PHE A 14 1.36 -1.14 -32.51
N MET A 15 1.80 -1.99 -31.59
CA MET A 15 3.21 -2.38 -31.52
C MET A 15 3.61 -3.31 -32.70
N ARG A 16 4.83 -3.13 -33.17
CA ARG A 16 5.40 -4.04 -34.17
C ARG A 16 5.65 -5.42 -33.55
N PRO A 17 5.53 -6.51 -34.32
CA PRO A 17 5.94 -7.83 -33.86
C PRO A 17 7.39 -7.84 -33.38
N ARG A 18 7.70 -8.66 -32.36
CA ARG A 18 9.03 -8.80 -31.74
C ARG A 18 9.55 -7.53 -31.05
N THR A 19 8.68 -6.58 -30.73
CA THR A 19 9.06 -5.42 -29.92
C THR A 19 9.43 -5.85 -28.49
N THR A 20 10.45 -5.22 -27.91
CA THR A 20 10.74 -5.33 -26.49
C THR A 20 10.07 -4.18 -25.75
N VAL A 21 9.32 -4.51 -24.68
CA VAL A 21 8.63 -3.53 -23.84
C VAL A 21 9.16 -3.66 -22.42
N PHE A 22 9.63 -2.55 -21.87
CA PHE A 22 9.94 -2.38 -20.46
C PHE A 22 8.77 -1.66 -19.80
N SER A 23 8.10 -2.28 -18.85
CA SER A 23 6.96 -1.68 -18.15
C SER A 23 6.76 -2.30 -16.77
N LEU A 24 5.91 -1.68 -15.96
CA LEU A 24 5.31 -2.36 -14.83
C LEU A 24 4.42 -3.49 -15.38
N VAL A 25 4.77 -4.74 -15.11
CA VAL A 25 3.97 -5.89 -15.56
C VAL A 25 3.32 -6.53 -14.35
N GLN A 26 2.23 -5.97 -13.91
CA GLN A 26 1.42 -6.55 -12.83
C GLN A 26 0.62 -7.72 -13.39
N PHE A 27 1.23 -8.91 -13.48
CA PHE A 27 0.62 -10.08 -14.11
C PHE A 27 -0.77 -10.43 -13.55
N ASN A 28 -1.03 -10.14 -12.28
CA ASN A 28 -2.32 -10.39 -11.64
C ASN A 28 -3.45 -9.46 -12.13
N LEU A 29 -3.09 -8.33 -12.72
CA LEU A 29 -4.02 -7.33 -13.27
C LEU A 29 -3.96 -7.25 -14.79
N PHE A 30 -3.09 -8.05 -15.41
CA PHE A 30 -2.92 -8.05 -16.85
C PHE A 30 -4.17 -8.67 -17.49
N ALA A 31 -4.87 -7.91 -18.32
CA ALA A 31 -6.01 -8.43 -19.05
C ALA A 31 -5.57 -9.62 -19.93
N GLN A 32 -6.32 -10.71 -19.90
CA GLN A 32 -6.02 -11.91 -20.70
C GLN A 32 -5.84 -11.57 -22.18
N GLU A 33 -6.65 -10.68 -22.72
CA GLU A 33 -6.54 -10.16 -24.09
C GLU A 33 -5.19 -9.53 -24.38
N ALA A 34 -4.66 -8.71 -23.44
CA ALA A 34 -3.34 -8.09 -23.61
C ALA A 34 -2.23 -9.14 -23.67
N PHE A 35 -2.33 -10.17 -22.83
CA PHE A 35 -1.38 -11.27 -22.81
C PHE A 35 -1.42 -12.06 -24.14
N GLU A 36 -2.59 -12.40 -24.63
CA GLU A 36 -2.78 -13.10 -25.91
C GLU A 36 -2.23 -12.30 -27.11
N LEU A 37 -2.48 -10.98 -27.14
CA LEU A 37 -1.92 -10.08 -28.15
C LEU A 37 -0.39 -10.02 -28.10
N MET A 38 0.19 -9.95 -26.90
CA MET A 38 1.65 -9.98 -26.73
C MET A 38 2.27 -11.28 -27.24
N MET A 39 1.64 -12.41 -26.92
CA MET A 39 2.06 -13.74 -27.41
C MET A 39 1.95 -13.83 -28.95
N ALA A 40 0.83 -13.42 -29.52
CA ALA A 40 0.60 -13.44 -30.98
C ALA A 40 1.64 -12.60 -31.74
N LYS A 41 2.03 -11.45 -31.17
CA LYS A 41 3.06 -10.57 -31.74
C LYS A 41 4.48 -10.93 -31.34
N ARG A 42 4.69 -11.96 -30.51
CA ARG A 42 6.01 -12.36 -29.98
C ARG A 42 6.73 -11.20 -29.30
N ILE A 43 6.00 -10.42 -28.49
CA ILE A 43 6.56 -9.29 -27.74
C ILE A 43 7.34 -9.82 -26.55
N THR A 44 8.55 -9.27 -26.36
CA THR A 44 9.34 -9.52 -25.15
C THR A 44 8.96 -8.50 -24.09
N ALA A 45 8.33 -8.92 -23.00
CA ALA A 45 8.02 -8.06 -21.88
C ALA A 45 9.06 -8.19 -20.77
N ILE A 46 9.58 -7.07 -20.32
CA ILE A 46 10.54 -6.99 -19.20
C ILE A 46 9.92 -6.12 -18.12
N SER A 47 9.67 -6.76 -16.96
CA SER A 47 9.14 -6.07 -15.79
C SER A 47 10.27 -5.40 -15.02
N TYR A 48 10.32 -4.07 -15.03
CA TYR A 48 11.35 -3.33 -14.31
C TYR A 48 11.19 -3.43 -12.78
N GLU A 49 10.01 -3.74 -12.29
CA GLU A 49 9.76 -3.98 -10.87
C GLU A 49 10.46 -5.23 -10.32
N LEU A 50 10.79 -6.17 -11.21
CA LEU A 50 11.51 -7.40 -10.88
C LEU A 50 13.02 -7.29 -11.15
N MET A 51 13.51 -6.14 -11.61
CA MET A 51 14.92 -5.91 -11.83
C MET A 51 15.65 -5.81 -10.49
N ALA A 52 16.56 -6.76 -10.25
CA ALA A 52 17.40 -6.78 -9.06
C ALA A 52 18.83 -6.33 -9.39
N ASP A 53 19.47 -5.65 -8.43
CA ASP A 53 20.91 -5.38 -8.49
C ASP A 53 21.73 -6.61 -8.04
N GLU A 54 23.05 -6.48 -8.04
CA GLU A 54 23.99 -7.54 -7.63
C GLU A 54 23.83 -8.00 -6.17
N TYR A 55 23.15 -7.19 -5.32
CA TYR A 55 22.83 -7.49 -3.94
C TYR A 55 21.38 -7.98 -3.75
N ASN A 56 20.71 -8.36 -4.85
CA ASN A 56 19.29 -8.77 -4.86
C ASN A 56 18.33 -7.72 -4.29
N ARG A 57 18.65 -6.44 -4.45
CA ARG A 57 17.76 -5.32 -4.11
C ARG A 57 17.01 -4.90 -5.38
N PHE A 58 15.79 -4.40 -5.21
CA PHE A 58 14.91 -3.99 -6.30
C PHE A 58 14.82 -2.46 -6.36
N PRO A 59 15.77 -1.76 -7.00
CA PRO A 59 15.89 -0.30 -6.91
C PRO A 59 14.64 0.43 -7.39
N VAL A 60 14.05 0.02 -8.50
CA VAL A 60 12.84 0.67 -9.04
C VAL A 60 11.64 0.44 -8.12
N LEU A 61 11.46 -0.80 -7.65
CA LEU A 61 10.38 -1.12 -6.72
C LEU A 61 10.54 -0.36 -5.39
N ASN A 62 11.77 -0.17 -4.91
CA ASN A 62 12.03 0.57 -3.68
C ASN A 62 11.60 2.03 -3.81
N VAL A 63 11.98 2.71 -4.90
CA VAL A 63 11.60 4.10 -5.15
C VAL A 63 10.08 4.25 -5.26
N THR A 64 9.40 3.38 -6.00
CA THR A 64 7.93 3.43 -6.09
C THR A 64 7.26 3.20 -4.75
N SER A 65 7.78 2.27 -3.95
CA SER A 65 7.28 2.01 -2.59
C SER A 65 7.48 3.20 -1.64
N GLU A 66 8.58 3.92 -1.77
CA GLU A 66 8.82 5.15 -0.99
C GLU A 66 7.83 6.26 -1.36
N ILE A 67 7.56 6.44 -2.65
CA ILE A 67 6.54 7.39 -3.15
C ILE A 67 5.15 6.99 -2.62
N GLU A 68 4.77 5.72 -2.74
CA GLU A 68 3.49 5.21 -2.23
C GLU A 68 3.33 5.46 -0.73
N GLY A 69 4.38 5.17 0.06
CA GLY A 69 4.39 5.41 1.50
C GLY A 69 4.20 6.87 1.86
N ALA A 70 4.92 7.78 1.21
CA ALA A 70 4.79 9.23 1.44
C ALA A 70 3.40 9.74 1.01
N ALA A 71 2.94 9.35 -0.18
CA ALA A 71 1.65 9.75 -0.72
C ALA A 71 0.48 9.30 0.17
N SER A 72 0.58 8.11 0.79
CA SER A 72 -0.49 7.59 1.66
C SER A 72 -0.81 8.52 2.82
N ILE A 73 0.20 9.15 3.42
CA ILE A 73 0.02 10.08 4.54
C ILE A 73 -0.57 11.41 4.05
N THR A 74 -0.15 11.91 2.89
CA THR A 74 -0.73 13.10 2.27
C THR A 74 -2.21 12.90 1.96
N ILE A 75 -2.56 11.76 1.34
CA ILE A 75 -3.95 11.38 1.03
C ILE A 75 -4.76 11.22 2.32
N ALA A 76 -4.20 10.57 3.35
CA ALA A 76 -4.87 10.44 4.64
C ALA A 76 -5.16 11.79 5.27
N SER A 77 -4.22 12.72 5.22
CA SER A 77 -4.40 14.09 5.75
C SER A 77 -5.51 14.83 5.01
N GLU A 78 -5.57 14.69 3.70
CA GLU A 78 -6.62 15.30 2.87
C GLU A 78 -8.01 14.71 3.20
N LEU A 79 -8.13 13.38 3.22
CA LEU A 79 -9.41 12.68 3.47
C LEU A 79 -9.92 12.81 4.91
N LEU A 80 -9.05 13.04 5.90
CA LEU A 80 -9.47 13.34 7.27
C LEU A 80 -10.01 14.75 7.42
N SER A 81 -9.68 15.66 6.50
CA SER A 81 -10.13 17.05 6.51
C SER A 81 -11.63 17.16 6.27
N ASN A 82 -12.27 18.12 6.90
CA ASN A 82 -13.68 18.44 6.66
C ASN A 82 -13.96 18.99 5.26
N THR A 83 -12.95 19.51 4.57
CA THR A 83 -13.08 19.99 3.19
C THR A 83 -13.36 18.86 2.19
N GLN A 84 -13.01 17.63 2.53
CA GLN A 84 -13.26 16.42 1.74
C GLN A 84 -14.38 15.54 2.35
N GLY A 85 -15.17 16.08 3.29
CA GLY A 85 -16.21 15.31 3.95
C GLY A 85 -15.72 14.35 5.04
N GLY A 86 -14.44 14.43 5.41
CA GLY A 86 -13.84 13.63 6.48
C GLY A 86 -14.25 14.12 7.88
N LYS A 87 -13.68 13.50 8.90
CA LYS A 87 -13.97 13.76 10.33
C LYS A 87 -13.62 15.18 10.79
N GLY A 88 -12.90 15.98 10.01
CA GLY A 88 -12.43 17.29 10.43
C GLY A 88 -11.30 17.22 11.48
N ILE A 89 -10.50 16.16 11.48
CA ILE A 89 -9.35 16.02 12.37
C ILE A 89 -8.03 16.24 11.62
N LEU A 90 -7.07 16.83 12.32
CA LEU A 90 -5.72 17.01 11.81
C LEU A 90 -4.96 15.68 11.87
N LEU A 91 -4.39 15.23 10.77
CA LEU A 91 -3.43 14.14 10.82
C LEU A 91 -2.13 14.64 11.46
N GLY A 92 -1.87 14.23 12.68
CA GLY A 92 -0.71 14.68 13.45
C GLY A 92 -1.02 14.81 14.93
N GLY A 93 -0.25 15.63 15.62
CA GLY A 93 -0.43 15.91 17.04
C GLY A 93 0.07 17.30 17.39
N ILE A 94 -0.67 17.97 18.26
CA ILE A 94 -0.28 19.27 18.85
C ILE A 94 -0.49 19.22 20.36
N PRO A 95 0.25 20.00 21.16
CA PRO A 95 0.09 20.02 22.60
C PRO A 95 -1.36 20.30 23.01
N GLY A 96 -1.91 19.48 23.92
CA GLY A 96 -3.28 19.58 24.42
C GLY A 96 -4.34 18.88 23.57
N VAL A 97 -4.00 18.33 22.41
CA VAL A 97 -4.89 17.52 21.54
C VAL A 97 -4.30 16.13 21.38
N SER A 98 -5.12 15.10 21.55
CA SER A 98 -4.67 13.72 21.33
C SER A 98 -4.18 13.54 19.89
N PRO A 99 -3.00 12.93 19.68
CA PRO A 99 -2.50 12.70 18.34
C PRO A 99 -3.38 11.72 17.57
N THR A 100 -3.45 11.93 16.26
CA THR A 100 -4.09 10.97 15.33
C THR A 100 -3.37 9.62 15.41
N GLU A 101 -4.11 8.54 15.56
CA GLU A 101 -3.57 7.19 15.61
C GLU A 101 -3.47 6.57 14.21
N VAL A 102 -2.25 6.29 13.79
CA VAL A 102 -1.93 5.66 12.49
C VAL A 102 -1.41 4.24 12.73
N VAL A 103 -2.07 3.26 12.15
CA VAL A 103 -1.66 1.85 12.17
C VAL A 103 -1.12 1.49 10.78
N ILE A 104 0.04 0.88 10.73
CA ILE A 104 0.70 0.47 9.49
C ILE A 104 0.90 -1.04 9.51
N ILE A 105 0.39 -1.70 8.48
CA ILE A 105 0.52 -3.13 8.24
C ILE A 105 1.64 -3.36 7.23
N GLY A 106 2.80 -3.74 7.72
CA GLY A 106 4.02 -3.95 6.94
C GLY A 106 5.14 -2.96 7.26
N ALA A 107 6.29 -3.48 7.70
CA ALA A 107 7.50 -2.72 8.01
C ALA A 107 8.53 -2.70 6.86
N GLY A 108 8.06 -2.85 5.61
CA GLY A 108 8.87 -2.69 4.39
C GLY A 108 9.13 -1.22 4.06
N ASN A 109 9.69 -0.94 2.86
CA ASN A 109 10.03 0.41 2.43
C ASN A 109 8.84 1.37 2.47
N ALA A 110 7.68 0.99 1.91
CA ALA A 110 6.48 1.82 1.93
C ALA A 110 6.02 2.12 3.36
N GLY A 111 5.93 1.07 4.21
CA GLY A 111 5.54 1.23 5.62
C GLY A 111 6.52 2.09 6.43
N THR A 112 7.81 1.96 6.16
CA THR A 112 8.84 2.77 6.83
C THR A 112 8.71 4.25 6.46
N VAL A 113 8.48 4.57 5.19
CA VAL A 113 8.31 5.95 4.73
C VAL A 113 6.98 6.53 5.23
N ALA A 114 5.89 5.75 5.20
CA ALA A 114 4.61 6.16 5.77
C ALA A 114 4.74 6.45 7.29
N ALA A 115 5.41 5.55 8.04
CA ALA A 115 5.66 5.76 9.47
C ALA A 115 6.47 7.03 9.73
N ARG A 116 7.54 7.25 8.98
CA ARG A 116 8.36 8.46 9.08
C ARG A 116 7.54 9.72 8.83
N ALA A 117 6.74 9.74 7.77
CA ALA A 117 5.91 10.89 7.43
C ALA A 117 4.85 11.17 8.51
N ALA A 118 4.18 10.15 9.02
CA ALA A 118 3.18 10.28 10.09
C ALA A 118 3.82 10.78 11.40
N LEU A 119 4.97 10.22 11.80
CA LEU A 119 5.71 10.67 12.98
C LEU A 119 6.18 12.12 12.85
N ALA A 120 6.62 12.53 11.66
CA ALA A 120 7.04 13.92 11.41
C ALA A 120 5.89 14.93 11.58
N LEU A 121 4.64 14.51 11.36
CA LEU A 121 3.45 15.31 11.63
C LEU A 121 3.02 15.25 13.11
N GLY A 122 3.67 14.43 13.93
CA GLY A 122 3.32 14.26 15.35
C GLY A 122 2.21 13.23 15.62
N ALA A 123 1.88 12.37 14.66
CA ALA A 123 0.92 11.28 14.85
C ALA A 123 1.48 10.17 15.78
N SER A 124 0.58 9.45 16.45
CA SER A 124 0.90 8.22 17.16
C SER A 124 0.92 7.06 16.16
N VAL A 125 2.07 6.39 16.02
CA VAL A 125 2.26 5.36 14.99
C VAL A 125 2.48 3.99 15.60
N LYS A 126 1.77 2.98 15.09
CA LYS A 126 1.94 1.56 15.44
C LYS A 126 2.20 0.77 14.16
N VAL A 127 3.30 -0.01 14.14
CA VAL A 127 3.69 -0.80 12.96
C VAL A 127 3.60 -2.29 13.28
N PHE A 128 3.00 -3.04 12.36
CA PHE A 128 2.86 -4.48 12.44
C PHE A 128 3.52 -5.16 11.23
N ASP A 129 4.29 -6.22 11.49
CA ASP A 129 4.87 -7.10 10.45
C ASP A 129 5.08 -8.49 11.05
N ASP A 130 5.07 -9.54 10.25
CA ASP A 130 5.39 -10.91 10.69
C ASP A 130 6.91 -11.15 10.79
N ASP A 131 7.72 -10.33 10.10
CA ASP A 131 9.17 -10.40 10.12
C ASP A 131 9.76 -9.48 11.21
N ILE A 132 10.24 -10.11 12.29
CA ILE A 132 10.89 -9.42 13.41
C ILE A 132 12.12 -8.62 12.96
N ASN A 133 12.83 -9.04 11.92
CA ASN A 133 14.00 -8.31 11.44
C ASN A 133 13.60 -6.98 10.80
N LYS A 134 12.50 -6.95 10.04
CA LYS A 134 11.95 -5.70 9.52
C LYS A 134 11.52 -4.77 10.64
N LEU A 135 10.89 -5.31 11.70
CA LEU A 135 10.51 -4.53 12.88
C LEU A 135 11.73 -3.94 13.61
N ARG A 136 12.83 -4.68 13.70
CA ARG A 136 14.11 -4.16 14.22
C ARG A 136 14.68 -3.05 13.38
N ILE A 137 14.69 -3.25 12.05
CA ILE A 137 15.24 -2.26 11.10
C ILE A 137 14.44 -0.96 11.18
N ILE A 138 13.12 -1.00 11.18
CA ILE A 138 12.30 0.21 11.25
C ILE A 138 12.52 0.96 12.57
N GLN A 139 12.69 0.27 13.71
CA GLN A 139 13.04 0.90 14.98
C GLN A 139 14.43 1.51 14.97
N GLN A 140 15.41 0.89 14.31
CA GLN A 140 16.74 1.49 14.14
C GLN A 140 16.70 2.77 13.31
N VAL A 141 15.85 2.80 12.27
CA VAL A 141 15.74 3.94 11.34
C VAL A 141 14.90 5.08 11.92
N LEU A 142 13.82 4.78 12.65
CA LEU A 142 12.86 5.78 13.13
C LEU A 142 12.93 6.07 14.63
N GLY A 143 13.71 5.30 15.37
CA GLY A 143 13.88 5.44 16.80
C GLY A 143 13.21 4.34 17.63
N GLN A 144 13.79 3.99 18.76
CA GLN A 144 13.34 2.89 19.63
C GLN A 144 11.97 3.15 20.28
N GLY A 145 11.50 4.39 20.32
CA GLY A 145 10.17 4.73 20.85
C GLY A 145 9.01 4.34 19.92
N LEU A 146 9.29 3.90 18.68
CA LEU A 146 8.25 3.45 17.76
C LEU A 146 7.61 2.15 18.26
N PHE A 147 6.28 2.15 18.38
CA PHE A 147 5.55 0.92 18.69
C PHE A 147 5.62 -0.05 17.52
N THR A 148 6.12 -1.24 17.78
CA THR A 148 6.15 -2.34 16.79
C THR A 148 5.64 -3.62 17.43
N SER A 149 4.92 -4.44 16.65
CA SER A 149 4.43 -5.76 17.09
C SER A 149 4.30 -6.71 15.91
N THR A 150 4.35 -8.00 16.18
CA THR A 150 3.85 -9.03 15.28
C THR A 150 2.31 -9.06 15.33
N PHE A 151 1.68 -9.83 14.44
CA PHE A 151 0.21 -9.93 14.35
C PHE A 151 -0.42 -10.70 15.53
N HIS A 152 -0.14 -10.25 16.75
CA HIS A 152 -0.82 -10.81 17.92
C HIS A 152 -2.29 -10.35 17.94
N PRO A 153 -3.30 -11.24 17.93
CA PRO A 153 -4.71 -10.90 17.72
C PRO A 153 -5.23 -9.79 18.62
N ASN A 154 -5.00 -9.88 19.93
CA ASN A 154 -5.49 -8.87 20.88
C ASN A 154 -4.81 -7.50 20.71
N VAL A 155 -3.50 -7.49 20.38
CA VAL A 155 -2.75 -6.24 20.19
C VAL A 155 -3.22 -5.55 18.90
N LEU A 156 -3.38 -6.32 17.83
CA LEU A 156 -3.88 -5.84 16.54
C LEU A 156 -5.32 -5.33 16.66
N HIS A 157 -6.20 -6.08 17.33
CA HIS A 157 -7.58 -5.66 17.58
C HIS A 157 -7.65 -4.33 18.33
N ASN A 158 -6.86 -4.16 19.40
CA ASN A 158 -6.82 -2.90 20.15
C ASN A 158 -6.28 -1.74 19.31
N ALA A 159 -5.29 -1.99 18.45
CA ALA A 159 -4.76 -0.99 17.53
C ALA A 159 -5.81 -0.54 16.52
N PHE A 160 -6.56 -1.46 15.92
CA PHE A 160 -7.64 -1.14 14.97
C PHE A 160 -8.76 -0.33 15.62
N ARG A 161 -9.19 -0.71 16.82
CA ARG A 161 -10.23 0.04 17.56
C ARG A 161 -9.86 1.49 17.84
N SER A 162 -8.59 1.79 18.04
CA SER A 162 -8.10 3.15 18.31
C SER A 162 -7.69 3.91 17.06
N ALA A 163 -7.52 3.22 15.93
CA ALA A 163 -7.01 3.80 14.70
C ALA A 163 -7.94 4.86 14.09
N ASP A 164 -7.35 5.95 13.62
CA ASP A 164 -7.98 6.93 12.74
C ASP A 164 -7.59 6.66 11.29
N VAL A 165 -6.39 6.11 11.07
CA VAL A 165 -5.88 5.70 9.75
C VAL A 165 -5.23 4.33 9.87
N VAL A 166 -5.53 3.43 8.93
CA VAL A 166 -4.81 2.16 8.76
C VAL A 166 -4.25 2.10 7.34
N ILE A 167 -2.94 1.81 7.23
CA ILE A 167 -2.22 1.72 5.95
C ILE A 167 -1.77 0.28 5.73
N GLY A 168 -2.22 -0.34 4.64
CA GLY A 168 -1.76 -1.64 4.18
C GLY A 168 -0.55 -1.48 3.26
N ALA A 169 0.63 -1.79 3.76
CA ALA A 169 1.90 -1.69 3.05
C ALA A 169 2.62 -3.05 2.92
N MET A 170 2.00 -4.12 3.39
CA MET A 170 2.59 -5.45 3.39
C MET A 170 2.35 -6.17 2.07
N ARG A 171 3.43 -6.68 1.49
CA ARG A 171 3.36 -7.57 0.33
C ARG A 171 3.11 -8.98 0.84
N TYR A 172 1.98 -9.58 0.45
CA TYR A 172 1.68 -10.96 0.80
C TYR A 172 2.15 -11.92 -0.30
N ILE A 173 3.05 -12.83 0.03
CA ILE A 173 3.64 -13.78 -0.94
C ILE A 173 2.93 -15.14 -0.88
N ASN A 174 2.04 -15.36 0.10
CA ASN A 174 1.44 -16.68 0.31
C ASN A 174 0.14 -16.84 -0.48
N THR A 175 0.10 -17.83 -1.36
CA THR A 175 -1.04 -18.15 -2.24
C THR A 175 -2.27 -18.73 -1.53
N ARG A 176 -2.20 -19.00 -0.22
CA ARG A 176 -3.31 -19.64 0.52
C ARG A 176 -4.33 -18.69 1.10
N HIS A 177 -3.95 -17.46 1.40
CA HIS A 177 -4.85 -16.43 1.91
C HIS A 177 -4.80 -15.22 0.99
N ARG A 178 -5.97 -14.67 0.68
CA ARG A 178 -6.15 -13.58 -0.29
C ARG A 178 -5.92 -12.20 0.34
N TYR A 179 -5.91 -12.11 1.67
CA TYR A 179 -5.77 -10.88 2.45
C TYR A 179 -5.12 -11.20 3.81
N ILE A 180 -4.62 -10.18 4.49
CA ILE A 180 -3.98 -10.27 5.81
C ILE A 180 -4.98 -9.88 6.91
N ILE A 181 -5.82 -8.88 6.62
CA ILE A 181 -6.78 -8.27 7.54
C ILE A 181 -8.19 -8.62 7.11
N ALA A 182 -8.90 -9.37 7.96
CA ALA A 182 -10.28 -9.76 7.74
C ALA A 182 -11.25 -8.59 7.95
N THR A 183 -12.41 -8.67 7.31
CA THR A 183 -13.51 -7.70 7.40
C THR A 183 -13.92 -7.40 8.83
N ASP A 184 -13.99 -8.43 9.68
CA ASP A 184 -14.43 -8.27 11.07
C ASP A 184 -13.51 -7.34 11.87
N LEU A 185 -12.21 -7.35 11.57
CA LEU A 185 -11.27 -6.45 12.22
C LEU A 185 -11.47 -5.00 11.74
N VAL A 186 -11.68 -4.79 10.45
CA VAL A 186 -11.98 -3.46 9.87
C VAL A 186 -13.25 -2.86 10.50
N ARG A 187 -14.28 -3.68 10.72
CA ARG A 187 -15.53 -3.25 11.37
C ARG A 187 -15.36 -2.75 12.81
N THR A 188 -14.24 -3.07 13.46
CA THR A 188 -13.97 -2.58 14.82
C THR A 188 -13.41 -1.16 14.87
N MET A 189 -13.06 -0.60 13.73
CA MET A 189 -12.48 0.75 13.62
C MET A 189 -13.48 1.84 14.01
N LYS A 190 -12.97 3.01 14.31
CA LYS A 190 -13.79 4.20 14.58
C LYS A 190 -14.60 4.56 13.33
N LYS A 191 -15.82 5.07 13.52
CA LYS A 191 -16.59 5.64 12.43
C LYS A 191 -15.81 6.74 11.71
N GLY A 192 -15.80 6.72 10.37
CA GLY A 192 -15.04 7.64 9.53
C GLY A 192 -13.51 7.49 9.66
N ALA A 193 -13.01 6.35 10.16
CA ALA A 193 -11.59 6.03 10.05
C ALA A 193 -11.24 5.66 8.60
N LEU A 194 -9.99 5.89 8.22
CA LEU A 194 -9.51 5.64 6.85
C LEU A 194 -8.75 4.32 6.75
N VAL A 195 -8.99 3.59 5.68
CA VAL A 195 -8.18 2.45 5.25
C VAL A 195 -7.55 2.78 3.91
N ILE A 196 -6.22 2.74 3.82
CA ILE A 196 -5.47 2.95 2.59
C ILE A 196 -4.69 1.68 2.28
N ASP A 197 -4.98 1.03 1.17
CA ASP A 197 -4.31 -0.18 0.75
C ASP A 197 -3.34 0.08 -0.41
N LEU A 198 -2.05 0.11 -0.11
CA LEU A 198 -0.98 0.30 -1.09
C LEU A 198 -0.71 -0.96 -1.93
N ARG A 199 -1.38 -2.06 -1.61
CA ARG A 199 -1.16 -3.38 -2.25
C ARG A 199 -2.38 -3.91 -2.97
N VAL A 200 -3.42 -3.11 -3.15
CA VAL A 200 -4.66 -3.51 -3.80
C VAL A 200 -4.41 -4.17 -5.17
N SER A 201 -3.48 -3.65 -5.95
CA SER A 201 -3.07 -4.22 -7.24
C SER A 201 -2.37 -5.58 -7.16
N GLN A 202 -1.93 -5.98 -5.97
CA GLN A 202 -1.23 -7.25 -5.73
C GLN A 202 -2.07 -8.24 -4.89
N GLY A 203 -3.37 -8.01 -4.79
CA GLY A 203 -4.31 -8.82 -4.02
C GLY A 203 -4.81 -8.17 -2.74
N GLY A 204 -4.23 -7.02 -2.35
CA GLY A 204 -4.66 -6.25 -1.19
C GLY A 204 -4.16 -6.77 0.15
N CYS A 205 -4.13 -5.89 1.14
CA CYS A 205 -3.90 -6.26 2.54
C CYS A 205 -5.19 -6.57 3.27
N PHE A 206 -6.31 -6.00 2.84
CA PHE A 206 -7.59 -6.10 3.51
C PHE A 206 -8.60 -6.88 2.65
N GLU A 207 -9.42 -7.69 3.31
CA GLU A 207 -10.54 -8.38 2.65
C GLU A 207 -11.57 -7.40 2.06
N THR A 208 -11.66 -6.21 2.64
CA THR A 208 -12.60 -5.16 2.25
C THR A 208 -12.15 -4.34 1.06
N THR A 209 -10.89 -4.38 0.67
CA THR A 209 -10.39 -3.61 -0.47
C THR A 209 -10.60 -4.37 -1.77
N CYS A 210 -10.97 -3.65 -2.82
CA CYS A 210 -11.08 -4.16 -4.17
C CYS A 210 -10.25 -3.32 -5.14
N CYS A 211 -9.75 -3.95 -6.18
CA CYS A 211 -9.07 -3.23 -7.25
C CYS A 211 -10.15 -2.53 -8.09
N LEU A 212 -10.12 -1.21 -8.07
CA LEU A 212 -11.04 -0.37 -8.83
C LEU A 212 -10.48 -0.14 -10.24
N SER A 213 -11.36 0.03 -11.22
CA SER A 213 -10.97 0.53 -12.52
C SER A 213 -10.59 2.01 -12.44
N ARG A 214 -10.00 2.57 -13.50
CA ARG A 214 -9.68 4.01 -13.52
C ARG A 214 -10.93 4.90 -13.56
N GLU A 215 -12.07 4.32 -13.91
CA GLU A 215 -13.36 4.99 -14.02
C GLU A 215 -14.14 5.00 -12.70
N ASP A 216 -13.77 4.11 -11.78
CA ASP A 216 -14.38 4.03 -10.47
C ASP A 216 -13.83 5.12 -9.52
N PRO A 217 -14.64 5.60 -8.56
CA PRO A 217 -14.15 6.52 -7.55
C PRO A 217 -13.03 5.85 -6.74
N ALA A 218 -11.91 6.55 -6.58
CA ALA A 218 -10.75 6.05 -5.83
C ALA A 218 -11.02 5.87 -4.34
N VAL A 219 -12.10 6.44 -3.83
CA VAL A 219 -12.53 6.38 -2.43
C VAL A 219 -13.97 5.90 -2.39
N PHE A 220 -14.24 4.94 -1.53
CA PHE A 220 -15.59 4.46 -1.26
C PHE A 220 -15.81 4.30 0.24
N GLU A 221 -17.05 4.50 0.67
CA GLU A 221 -17.45 4.36 2.06
C GLU A 221 -17.89 2.92 2.33
N GLN A 222 -17.45 2.36 3.45
CA GLN A 222 -17.80 1.04 3.88
C GLN A 222 -18.02 1.00 5.40
N TYR A 223 -19.14 0.46 5.83
CA TYR A 223 -19.53 0.34 7.24
C TYR A 223 -19.71 1.67 8.03
N GLY A 224 -19.85 2.79 7.35
CA GLY A 224 -20.19 4.10 7.94
C GLY A 224 -19.07 4.82 8.62
#